data_5ea70070650216f335e2f3f207c92d81
#
_entry.id   5ea70070650216f335e2f3f207c92d81
#
_cell.length_a   1.000
_cell.length_b   1.000
_cell.length_c   1.000
_cell.angle_alpha   90.00
_cell.angle_beta   90.00
_cell.angle_gamma   90.00
#
_symmetry.space_group_name_H-M   'P 1'
#
loop_
_entity.id
_entity.type
_entity.pdbx_description
1 polymer ?
#
loop_
_entity_poly.entity_id
_entity_poly.type
_entity_poly.pdbx_seq_one_letter_code
_entity_poly.pdbx_strand_id
1 'polypeptide(L)'
;AFGDKVLKSLKYNNLDFDINILKKYESTHNFATSLSQSSKEYENIIVVGSGALIDLCKFVSFYNNQNLIVFCSSLSAAATTSTVSLTRNGLKESVKSNIPQAIIIDLENLKLAPHRLLRSALGDVLCRSTCQIDWLTSHLFLNTEYDETPFALQYEDEDFLLNNSNKLLSGDYETLAALSRMTLLNGIAAIIIGSTHAGSMGEHLISHYIDMFMGDSHPGTLHGEQVGVTTLFISKIQNQIINYVENLEFKKIDIT
;
A
#
# COMPACT_ATOMS: atom_id res chain seq x y z
N ALA A 1 6.42 -24.12 4.85
CA ALA A 1 5.96 -22.71 4.72
C ALA A 1 6.93 -21.89 3.85
N PHE A 2 6.52 -20.70 3.40
CA PHE A 2 7.36 -19.84 2.56
C PHE A 2 8.68 -19.45 3.28
N GLY A 3 8.60 -19.08 4.55
CA GLY A 3 9.77 -18.81 5.38
C GLY A 3 10.78 -19.96 5.42
N ASP A 4 10.32 -21.21 5.43
CA ASP A 4 11.24 -22.37 5.44
C ASP A 4 12.04 -22.48 4.14
N LYS A 5 11.46 -22.08 2.98
CA LYS A 5 12.18 -22.02 1.71
C LYS A 5 13.32 -21.00 1.78
N VAL A 6 13.04 -19.80 2.33
CA VAL A 6 14.06 -18.75 2.51
C VAL A 6 15.17 -19.23 3.46
N LEU A 7 14.81 -19.78 4.61
CA LEU A 7 15.79 -20.31 5.59
C LEU A 7 16.68 -21.43 5.00
N LYS A 8 16.10 -22.34 4.22
CA LYS A 8 16.86 -23.38 3.52
C LYS A 8 17.84 -22.78 2.53
N SER A 9 17.44 -21.74 1.79
CA SER A 9 18.33 -21.04 0.84
C SER A 9 19.48 -20.34 1.54
N LEU A 10 19.24 -19.64 2.65
CA LEU A 10 20.28 -18.98 3.43
C LEU A 10 21.30 -19.98 3.95
N LYS A 11 20.84 -21.10 4.52
CA LYS A 11 21.71 -22.21 5.00
C LYS A 11 22.51 -22.85 3.88
N TYR A 12 21.88 -23.11 2.74
CA TYR A 12 22.54 -23.71 1.57
C TYR A 12 23.71 -22.83 1.06
N ASN A 13 23.55 -21.52 1.13
CA ASN A 13 24.57 -20.56 0.74
C ASN A 13 25.56 -20.20 1.86
N ASN A 14 25.56 -20.91 2.98
CA ASN A 14 26.43 -20.69 4.14
C ASN A 14 26.43 -19.25 4.65
N LEU A 15 25.30 -18.58 4.62
CA LEU A 15 25.15 -17.25 5.21
C LEU A 15 24.98 -17.39 6.73
N ASP A 16 25.63 -16.50 7.47
CA ASP A 16 25.44 -16.37 8.91
C ASP A 16 24.22 -15.48 9.19
N PHE A 17 23.30 -15.93 10.04
CA PHE A 17 22.07 -15.20 10.34
C PHE A 17 21.43 -15.64 11.65
N ASP A 18 20.73 -14.71 12.28
CA ASP A 18 19.82 -14.96 13.39
C ASP A 18 18.37 -14.86 12.93
N ILE A 19 17.48 -15.59 13.63
CA ILE A 19 16.06 -15.64 13.32
C ILE A 19 15.26 -15.00 14.44
N ASN A 20 14.47 -13.99 14.10
CA ASN A 20 13.49 -13.42 15.00
C ASN A 20 12.06 -13.70 14.48
N ILE A 21 11.29 -14.52 15.21
CA ILE A 21 9.89 -14.86 14.86
C ILE A 21 8.94 -13.97 15.67
N LEU A 22 8.39 -12.97 15.03
CA LEU A 22 7.42 -12.06 15.62
C LEU A 22 6.01 -12.68 15.56
N LYS A 23 5.60 -13.39 16.62
CA LYS A 23 4.25 -13.99 16.73
C LYS A 23 3.15 -12.96 16.97
N LYS A 24 3.49 -11.86 17.61
CA LYS A 24 2.61 -10.70 17.85
C LYS A 24 3.44 -9.43 17.66
N TYR A 25 2.90 -8.47 16.95
CA TYR A 25 3.54 -7.18 16.75
C TYR A 25 2.47 -6.11 16.56
N GLU A 26 2.83 -4.88 16.84
CA GLU A 26 1.98 -3.71 16.68
C GLU A 26 2.63 -2.73 15.73
N SER A 27 1.85 -2.15 14.82
CA SER A 27 2.33 -1.09 13.92
C SER A 27 2.45 0.25 14.66
N THR A 28 3.19 0.24 15.79
CA THR A 28 3.41 1.41 16.62
C THR A 28 4.85 1.88 16.55
N HIS A 29 5.06 3.19 16.71
CA HIS A 29 6.39 3.78 16.78
C HIS A 29 7.23 3.16 17.92
N ASN A 30 6.62 2.90 19.07
CA ASN A 30 7.32 2.31 20.23
C ASN A 30 7.81 0.89 19.92
N PHE A 31 6.97 0.06 19.29
CA PHE A 31 7.37 -1.30 18.91
C PHE A 31 8.50 -1.26 17.86
N ALA A 32 8.38 -0.41 16.84
CA ALA A 32 9.40 -0.24 15.81
C ALA A 32 10.74 0.22 16.39
N THR A 33 10.72 1.15 17.35
CA THR A 33 11.93 1.61 18.05
C THR A 33 12.59 0.50 18.87
N SER A 34 11.79 -0.29 19.59
CA SER A 34 12.30 -1.45 20.35
C SER A 34 12.94 -2.49 19.42
N LEU A 35 12.28 -2.77 18.29
CA LEU A 35 12.80 -3.70 17.28
C LEU A 35 14.11 -3.18 16.67
N SER A 36 14.21 -1.87 16.41
CA SER A 36 15.42 -1.22 15.92
C SER A 36 16.59 -1.41 16.88
N GLN A 37 16.38 -1.28 18.19
CA GLN A 37 17.43 -1.49 19.19
C GLN A 37 17.94 -2.92 19.21
N SER A 38 17.05 -3.91 19.08
CA SER A 38 17.42 -5.34 19.10
C SER A 38 18.09 -5.85 17.82
N SER A 39 18.01 -5.09 16.73
CA SER A 39 18.59 -5.47 15.43
C SER A 39 19.78 -4.60 15.00
N LYS A 40 20.27 -3.74 15.86
CA LYS A 40 21.27 -2.72 15.53
C LYS A 40 22.61 -3.29 15.09
N GLU A 41 22.94 -4.50 15.51
CA GLU A 41 24.25 -5.15 15.22
C GLU A 41 24.31 -5.78 13.82
N TYR A 42 23.18 -5.89 13.12
CA TYR A 42 23.11 -6.51 11.80
C TYR A 42 23.27 -5.48 10.69
N GLU A 43 23.98 -5.84 9.64
CA GLU A 43 24.13 -5.02 8.42
C GLU A 43 22.91 -5.15 7.51
N ASN A 44 22.32 -6.34 7.48
CA ASN A 44 21.24 -6.69 6.56
C ASN A 44 20.01 -7.20 7.32
N ILE A 45 18.84 -6.80 6.89
CA ILE A 45 17.55 -7.32 7.34
C ILE A 45 16.89 -8.06 6.19
N ILE A 46 16.52 -9.31 6.44
CA ILE A 46 15.66 -10.08 5.54
C ILE A 46 14.30 -10.25 6.22
N VAL A 47 13.26 -9.68 5.66
CA VAL A 47 11.90 -9.85 6.17
C VAL A 47 11.12 -10.81 5.30
N VAL A 48 10.47 -11.79 5.94
CA VAL A 48 9.51 -12.70 5.29
C VAL A 48 8.14 -12.43 5.91
N GLY A 49 7.29 -11.71 5.19
CA GLY A 49 6.01 -11.26 5.74
C GLY A 49 5.19 -10.41 4.78
N SER A 50 4.24 -9.69 5.31
CA SER A 50 3.38 -8.78 4.55
C SER A 50 3.05 -7.53 5.37
N GLY A 51 2.51 -6.51 4.71
CA GLY A 51 1.92 -5.32 5.32
C GLY A 51 2.74 -4.76 6.49
N ALA A 52 2.12 -4.75 7.67
CA ALA A 52 2.67 -4.14 8.88
C ALA A 52 4.06 -4.66 9.30
N LEU A 53 4.38 -5.93 9.04
CA LEU A 53 5.71 -6.46 9.35
C LEU A 53 6.78 -5.87 8.42
N ILE A 54 6.46 -5.71 7.14
CA ILE A 54 7.36 -5.05 6.18
C ILE A 54 7.56 -3.60 6.58
N ASP A 55 6.51 -2.89 6.97
CA ASP A 55 6.58 -1.50 7.41
C ASP A 55 7.50 -1.32 8.64
N LEU A 56 7.36 -2.20 9.64
CA LEU A 56 8.25 -2.20 10.79
C LEU A 56 9.72 -2.38 10.37
N CYS A 57 10.01 -3.34 9.48
CA CYS A 57 11.37 -3.59 9.00
C CYS A 57 11.92 -2.45 8.12
N LYS A 58 11.08 -1.78 7.34
CA LYS A 58 11.44 -0.56 6.59
C LYS A 58 11.86 0.58 7.53
N PHE A 59 11.08 0.81 8.59
CA PHE A 59 11.43 1.77 9.63
C PHE A 59 12.76 1.41 10.29
N VAL A 60 12.90 0.16 10.73
CA VAL A 60 14.13 -0.34 11.42
C VAL A 60 15.35 -0.18 10.52
N SER A 61 15.27 -0.60 9.26
CA SER A 61 16.39 -0.50 8.31
C SER A 61 16.81 0.95 8.06
N PHE A 62 15.84 1.88 8.02
CA PHE A 62 16.11 3.32 7.90
C PHE A 62 16.85 3.86 9.15
N TYR A 63 16.32 3.52 10.34
CA TYR A 63 16.85 4.02 11.60
C TYR A 63 18.27 3.54 11.89
N ASN A 64 18.59 2.29 11.51
CA ASN A 64 19.88 1.67 11.74
C ASN A 64 20.81 1.76 10.52
N ASN A 65 20.37 2.38 9.42
CA ASN A 65 21.11 2.42 8.15
C ASN A 65 21.50 1.01 7.64
N GLN A 66 20.52 0.09 7.61
CA GLN A 66 20.68 -1.31 7.22
C GLN A 66 20.11 -1.57 5.83
N ASN A 67 20.64 -2.56 5.14
CA ASN A 67 20.04 -3.07 3.91
C ASN A 67 18.78 -3.86 4.21
N LEU A 68 17.76 -3.72 3.37
CA LEU A 68 16.51 -4.44 3.53
C LEU A 68 16.17 -5.26 2.29
N ILE A 69 15.93 -6.56 2.49
CA ILE A 69 15.43 -7.48 1.47
C ILE A 69 14.06 -8.00 1.93
N VAL A 70 13.08 -7.91 1.07
CA VAL A 70 11.70 -8.29 1.38
C VAL A 70 11.29 -9.52 0.60
N PHE A 71 10.83 -10.55 1.30
CA PHE A 71 10.10 -11.68 0.73
C PHE A 71 8.62 -11.52 1.09
N CYS A 72 7.79 -11.10 0.13
CA CYS A 72 6.37 -10.90 0.34
C CYS A 72 5.64 -12.24 0.51
N SER A 73 5.13 -12.50 1.70
CA SER A 73 4.32 -13.71 1.95
C SER A 73 2.89 -13.55 1.44
N SER A 74 2.40 -12.33 1.34
CA SER A 74 1.14 -11.95 0.70
C SER A 74 1.15 -10.47 0.35
N LEU A 75 0.33 -10.07 -0.60
CA LEU A 75 -0.01 -8.68 -0.86
C LEU A 75 -1.19 -8.32 0.04
N SER A 76 -1.10 -7.29 0.84
CA SER A 76 -2.19 -6.85 1.73
C SER A 76 -2.46 -5.36 1.62
N ALA A 77 -1.48 -4.60 1.14
CA ALA A 77 -1.54 -3.16 0.89
C ALA A 77 -0.37 -2.74 -0.02
N ALA A 78 -0.51 -1.60 -0.68
CA ALA A 78 0.49 -1.04 -1.59
C ALA A 78 1.76 -0.47 -0.90
N ALA A 79 1.92 -0.70 0.40
CA ALA A 79 2.94 -0.03 1.22
C ALA A 79 4.37 -0.58 1.09
N THR A 80 4.60 -1.66 0.33
CA THR A 80 5.94 -2.30 0.28
C THR A 80 7.02 -1.35 -0.23
N THR A 81 6.70 -0.49 -1.18
CA THR A 81 7.63 0.49 -1.76
C THR A 81 7.36 1.94 -1.31
N SER A 82 6.22 2.24 -0.69
CA SER A 82 5.83 3.59 -0.25
C SER A 82 6.41 3.99 1.11
N THR A 83 5.97 5.12 1.65
CA THR A 83 6.22 5.54 3.03
C THR A 83 5.57 4.57 4.03
N VAL A 84 6.08 4.56 5.25
CA VAL A 84 5.55 3.73 6.35
C VAL A 84 4.57 4.55 7.17
N SER A 85 3.45 3.95 7.58
CA SER A 85 2.51 4.53 8.53
C SER A 85 2.57 3.79 9.87
N LEU A 86 2.96 4.49 10.92
CA LEU A 86 3.00 3.95 12.29
C LEU A 86 2.07 4.73 13.20
N THR A 87 1.53 4.05 14.21
CA THR A 87 0.70 4.70 15.22
C THR A 87 1.57 5.29 16.34
N ARG A 88 1.37 6.57 16.65
CA ARG A 88 1.94 7.26 17.79
C ARG A 88 0.83 7.99 18.55
N ASN A 89 0.69 7.74 19.84
CA ASN A 89 -0.36 8.37 20.67
C ASN A 89 -1.78 8.22 20.10
N GLY A 90 -2.09 7.08 19.52
CA GLY A 90 -3.41 6.79 18.91
C GLY A 90 -3.62 7.38 17.50
N LEU A 91 -2.69 8.16 16.98
CA LEU A 91 -2.78 8.76 15.64
C LEU A 91 -1.82 8.04 14.67
N LYS A 92 -2.25 7.87 13.42
CA LYS A 92 -1.40 7.40 12.33
C LYS A 92 -0.50 8.53 11.83
N GLU A 93 0.79 8.27 11.78
CA GLU A 93 1.82 9.20 11.29
C GLU A 93 2.61 8.55 10.16
N SER A 94 2.82 9.27 9.06
CA SER A 94 3.77 8.87 8.04
C SER A 94 5.19 9.12 8.53
N VAL A 95 6.01 8.07 8.53
CA VAL A 95 7.41 8.14 9.00
C VAL A 95 8.36 7.83 7.86
N LYS A 96 9.58 8.37 7.96
CA LYS A 96 10.65 8.09 7.00
C LYS A 96 11.01 6.61 7.05
N SER A 97 11.30 6.04 5.90
CA SER A 97 11.67 4.64 5.76
C SER A 97 12.58 4.45 4.55
N ASN A 98 13.32 3.36 4.53
CA ASN A 98 14.06 2.93 3.35
C ASN A 98 13.14 2.21 2.37
N ILE A 99 13.44 2.36 1.08
CA ILE A 99 12.94 1.46 0.05
C ILE A 99 13.75 0.18 0.16
N PRO A 100 13.14 -1.02 0.14
CA PRO A 100 13.88 -2.27 0.10
C PRO A 100 14.83 -2.32 -1.11
N GLN A 101 16.05 -2.84 -0.91
CA GLN A 101 17.01 -3.05 -2.01
C GLN A 101 16.55 -4.15 -2.97
N ALA A 102 15.78 -5.12 -2.46
CA ALA A 102 15.16 -6.15 -3.26
C ALA A 102 13.80 -6.55 -2.67
N ILE A 103 12.84 -6.79 -3.56
CA ILE A 103 11.52 -7.31 -3.22
C ILE A 103 11.28 -8.56 -4.05
N ILE A 104 11.08 -9.67 -3.37
CA ILE A 104 10.84 -10.97 -3.97
C ILE A 104 9.37 -11.34 -3.76
N ILE A 105 8.64 -11.53 -4.84
CA ILE A 105 7.25 -11.95 -4.86
C ILE A 105 7.17 -13.30 -5.60
N ASP A 106 6.92 -14.36 -4.84
CA ASP A 106 6.73 -15.72 -5.38
C ASP A 106 5.24 -15.93 -5.67
N LEU A 107 4.84 -15.94 -6.94
CA LEU A 107 3.46 -16.11 -7.36
C LEU A 107 2.86 -17.44 -6.92
N GLU A 108 3.65 -18.50 -6.84
CA GLU A 108 3.20 -19.79 -6.27
C GLU A 108 2.83 -19.64 -4.79
N ASN A 109 3.59 -18.84 -4.04
CA ASN A 109 3.25 -18.54 -2.66
C ASN A 109 2.01 -17.64 -2.56
N LEU A 110 1.89 -16.63 -3.43
CA LEU A 110 0.71 -15.76 -3.46
C LEU A 110 -0.57 -16.51 -3.77
N LYS A 111 -0.53 -17.49 -4.64
CA LYS A 111 -1.67 -18.37 -4.95
C LYS A 111 -2.20 -19.10 -3.72
N LEU A 112 -1.34 -19.37 -2.74
CA LEU A 112 -1.69 -20.01 -1.47
C LEU A 112 -2.06 -19.01 -0.37
N ALA A 113 -1.95 -17.71 -0.64
CA ALA A 113 -2.28 -16.68 0.32
C ALA A 113 -3.80 -16.68 0.64
N PRO A 114 -4.18 -16.32 1.86
CA PRO A 114 -5.60 -16.17 2.20
C PRO A 114 -6.30 -15.22 1.23
N HIS A 115 -7.41 -15.64 0.64
CA HIS A 115 -8.18 -14.86 -0.34
C HIS A 115 -8.56 -13.47 0.18
N ARG A 116 -8.74 -13.32 1.50
CA ARG A 116 -9.03 -12.03 2.14
C ARG A 116 -7.89 -11.03 1.93
N LEU A 117 -6.63 -11.47 2.00
CA LEU A 117 -5.47 -10.61 1.78
C LEU A 117 -5.34 -10.19 0.31
N LEU A 118 -5.62 -11.10 -0.62
CA LEU A 118 -5.62 -10.76 -2.06
C LEU A 118 -6.73 -9.76 -2.41
N ARG A 119 -7.93 -9.93 -1.84
CA ARG A 119 -9.02 -8.96 -2.00
C ARG A 119 -8.67 -7.61 -1.40
N SER A 120 -8.03 -7.60 -0.23
CA SER A 120 -7.55 -6.37 0.40
C SER A 120 -6.54 -5.65 -0.50
N ALA A 121 -5.56 -6.37 -1.04
CA ALA A 121 -4.59 -5.79 -1.96
C ALA A 121 -5.26 -5.19 -3.21
N LEU A 122 -6.22 -5.92 -3.79
CA LEU A 122 -6.98 -5.43 -4.95
C LEU A 122 -7.75 -4.16 -4.60
N GLY A 123 -8.46 -4.13 -3.47
CA GLY A 123 -9.20 -2.95 -3.01
C GLY A 123 -8.30 -1.73 -2.82
N ASP A 124 -7.08 -1.95 -2.33
CA ASP A 124 -6.11 -0.88 -2.07
C ASP A 124 -5.55 -0.26 -3.36
N VAL A 125 -5.32 -1.05 -4.41
CA VAL A 125 -4.74 -0.54 -5.66
C VAL A 125 -5.77 0.03 -6.63
N LEU A 126 -7.03 -0.38 -6.55
CA LEU A 126 -8.09 0.10 -7.45
C LEU A 126 -8.58 1.53 -7.14
N CYS A 127 -8.10 2.15 -6.07
CA CYS A 127 -8.40 3.56 -5.76
C CYS A 127 -7.72 4.55 -6.74
N ARG A 128 -6.77 4.09 -7.55
CA ARG A 128 -5.99 4.94 -8.45
C ARG A 128 -6.84 5.89 -9.30
N SER A 129 -7.92 5.40 -9.90
CA SER A 129 -8.80 6.22 -10.75
C SER A 129 -9.51 7.33 -9.95
N THR A 130 -9.97 7.05 -8.73
CA THR A 130 -10.60 8.06 -7.86
C THR A 130 -9.57 9.06 -7.35
N CYS A 131 -8.36 8.60 -7.01
CA CYS A 131 -7.24 9.46 -6.63
C CYS A 131 -6.86 10.44 -7.75
N GLN A 132 -6.85 9.96 -9.01
CA GLN A 132 -6.53 10.80 -10.16
C GLN A 132 -7.53 11.97 -10.29
N ILE A 133 -8.82 11.68 -10.16
CA ILE A 133 -9.88 12.70 -10.23
C ILE A 133 -9.77 13.69 -9.08
N ASP A 134 -9.57 13.22 -7.85
CA ASP A 134 -9.44 14.07 -6.68
C ASP A 134 -8.20 14.98 -6.78
N TRP A 135 -7.08 14.43 -7.20
CA TRP A 135 -5.84 15.18 -7.32
C TRP A 135 -5.90 16.20 -8.47
N LEU A 136 -6.45 15.82 -9.63
CA LEU A 136 -6.69 16.74 -10.72
C LEU A 136 -7.66 17.87 -10.30
N THR A 137 -8.71 17.53 -9.55
CA THR A 137 -9.64 18.51 -8.99
C THR A 137 -8.91 19.51 -8.07
N SER A 138 -8.06 19.00 -7.18
CA SER A 138 -7.22 19.85 -6.32
C SER A 138 -6.30 20.76 -7.13
N HIS A 139 -5.70 20.24 -8.21
CA HIS A 139 -4.88 21.04 -9.12
C HIS A 139 -5.68 22.20 -9.74
N LEU A 140 -6.85 21.91 -10.29
CA LEU A 140 -7.68 22.89 -11.00
C LEU A 140 -8.25 23.96 -10.06
N PHE A 141 -8.63 23.63 -8.85
CA PHE A 141 -9.28 24.56 -7.92
C PHE A 141 -8.33 25.23 -6.93
N LEU A 142 -7.26 24.52 -6.53
CA LEU A 142 -6.35 25.00 -5.49
C LEU A 142 -4.92 25.26 -6.02
N ASN A 143 -4.69 25.03 -7.32
CA ASN A 143 -3.39 25.20 -7.97
C ASN A 143 -2.28 24.35 -7.31
N THR A 144 -2.64 23.13 -6.83
CA THR A 144 -1.67 22.16 -6.32
C THR A 144 -0.88 21.57 -7.48
N GLU A 145 0.32 21.06 -7.22
CA GLU A 145 1.08 20.32 -8.24
C GLU A 145 0.29 19.07 -8.67
N TYR A 146 0.38 18.73 -9.96
CA TYR A 146 -0.22 17.53 -10.53
C TYR A 146 0.73 16.91 -11.55
N ASP A 147 0.87 15.59 -11.50
CA ASP A 147 1.68 14.80 -12.42
C ASP A 147 0.90 13.55 -12.84
N GLU A 148 0.76 13.33 -14.14
CA GLU A 148 0.03 12.17 -14.68
C GLU A 148 0.91 10.93 -14.82
N THR A 149 2.23 11.05 -14.68
CA THR A 149 3.18 9.92 -14.82
C THR A 149 2.83 8.72 -13.95
N PRO A 150 2.46 8.86 -12.66
CA PRO A 150 2.04 7.74 -11.83
C PRO A 150 0.88 6.94 -12.40
N PHE A 151 -0.05 7.63 -13.02
CA PHE A 151 -1.26 7.01 -13.58
C PHE A 151 -0.97 6.31 -14.90
N ALA A 152 -0.12 6.90 -15.74
CA ALA A 152 0.32 6.29 -16.98
C ALA A 152 1.09 4.97 -16.73
N LEU A 153 1.94 4.93 -15.70
CA LEU A 153 2.71 3.74 -15.33
C LEU A 153 1.83 2.54 -14.90
N GLN A 154 0.64 2.79 -14.42
CA GLN A 154 -0.25 1.78 -13.84
C GLN A 154 -1.44 1.43 -14.72
N TYR A 155 -1.68 2.18 -15.80
CA TYR A 155 -2.90 2.11 -16.60
C TYR A 155 -3.19 0.71 -17.15
N GLU A 156 -2.20 0.04 -17.74
CA GLU A 156 -2.37 -1.28 -18.36
C GLU A 156 -2.73 -2.36 -17.33
N ASP A 157 -2.06 -2.34 -16.18
CA ASP A 157 -2.32 -3.30 -15.10
C ASP A 157 -3.67 -3.03 -14.41
N GLU A 158 -4.07 -1.75 -14.26
CA GLU A 158 -5.39 -1.39 -13.72
C GLU A 158 -6.50 -1.86 -14.65
N ASP A 159 -6.41 -1.55 -15.94
CA ASP A 159 -7.41 -1.99 -16.94
C ASP A 159 -7.50 -3.52 -16.98
N PHE A 160 -6.35 -4.20 -16.96
CA PHE A 160 -6.31 -5.65 -16.90
C PHE A 160 -7.00 -6.20 -15.64
N LEU A 161 -6.73 -5.64 -14.47
CA LEU A 161 -7.32 -6.08 -13.19
C LEU A 161 -8.83 -5.80 -13.13
N LEU A 162 -9.28 -4.65 -13.62
CA LEU A 162 -10.71 -4.34 -13.68
C LEU A 162 -11.48 -5.39 -14.52
N ASN A 163 -10.90 -5.85 -15.62
CA ASN A 163 -11.52 -6.82 -16.51
C ASN A 163 -11.33 -8.29 -16.08
N ASN A 164 -10.34 -8.61 -15.24
CA ASN A 164 -9.97 -9.98 -14.90
C ASN A 164 -9.95 -10.27 -13.39
N SER A 165 -10.41 -9.36 -12.52
CA SER A 165 -10.37 -9.52 -11.06
C SER A 165 -11.09 -10.78 -10.55
N ASN A 166 -12.08 -11.30 -11.28
CA ASN A 166 -12.76 -12.55 -10.98
C ASN A 166 -11.84 -13.77 -11.01
N LYS A 167 -10.72 -13.72 -11.75
CA LYS A 167 -9.73 -14.78 -11.83
C LYS A 167 -8.73 -14.77 -10.66
N LEU A 168 -8.67 -13.68 -9.87
CA LEU A 168 -7.72 -13.53 -8.79
C LEU A 168 -7.79 -14.66 -7.78
N LEU A 169 -9.00 -15.05 -7.39
CA LEU A 169 -9.21 -16.07 -6.36
C LEU A 169 -9.03 -17.51 -6.88
N SER A 170 -9.01 -17.71 -8.19
CA SER A 170 -8.62 -19.00 -8.78
C SER A 170 -7.10 -19.19 -8.84
N GLY A 171 -6.33 -18.16 -8.49
CA GLY A 171 -4.88 -18.19 -8.51
C GLY A 171 -4.30 -18.07 -9.93
N ASP A 172 -5.00 -17.35 -10.81
CA ASP A 172 -4.51 -17.05 -12.15
C ASP A 172 -3.21 -16.23 -12.09
N TYR A 173 -2.16 -16.70 -12.76
CA TYR A 173 -0.83 -16.11 -12.63
C TYR A 173 -0.73 -14.73 -13.24
N GLU A 174 -1.42 -14.45 -14.34
CA GLU A 174 -1.39 -13.14 -14.97
C GLU A 174 -2.08 -12.10 -14.07
N THR A 175 -3.20 -12.49 -13.45
CA THR A 175 -3.92 -11.63 -12.51
C THR A 175 -3.10 -11.38 -11.23
N LEU A 176 -2.44 -12.41 -10.70
CA LEU A 176 -1.54 -12.26 -9.54
C LEU A 176 -0.32 -11.40 -9.88
N ALA A 177 0.24 -11.55 -11.08
CA ALA A 177 1.36 -10.73 -11.53
C ALA A 177 0.95 -9.26 -11.72
N ALA A 178 -0.18 -8.98 -12.35
CA ALA A 178 -0.72 -7.63 -12.50
C ALA A 178 -0.97 -6.96 -11.14
N LEU A 179 -1.61 -7.67 -10.20
CA LEU A 179 -1.81 -7.19 -8.84
C LEU A 179 -0.48 -6.88 -8.13
N SER A 180 0.53 -7.74 -8.32
CA SER A 180 1.86 -7.55 -7.74
C SER A 180 2.52 -6.28 -8.30
N ARG A 181 2.48 -6.07 -9.63
CA ARG A 181 3.03 -4.88 -10.26
C ARG A 181 2.30 -3.62 -9.81
N MET A 182 0.96 -3.61 -9.79
CA MET A 182 0.17 -2.49 -9.29
C MET A 182 0.53 -2.12 -7.85
N THR A 183 0.66 -3.13 -6.97
CA THR A 183 1.05 -2.92 -5.57
C THR A 183 2.43 -2.25 -5.45
N LEU A 184 3.40 -2.67 -6.26
CA LEU A 184 4.75 -2.09 -6.25
C LEU A 184 4.77 -0.71 -6.91
N LEU A 185 4.12 -0.55 -8.06
CA LEU A 185 4.10 0.70 -8.83
C LEU A 185 3.39 1.82 -8.07
N ASN A 186 2.34 1.51 -7.31
CA ASN A 186 1.66 2.50 -6.48
C ASN A 186 2.61 3.14 -5.44
N GLY A 187 3.42 2.33 -4.77
CA GLY A 187 4.42 2.86 -3.85
C GLY A 187 5.57 3.60 -4.55
N ILE A 188 6.03 3.11 -5.71
CA ILE A 188 7.05 3.78 -6.54
C ILE A 188 6.53 5.13 -7.03
N ALA A 189 5.27 5.19 -7.47
CA ALA A 189 4.60 6.43 -7.87
C ALA A 189 4.65 7.49 -6.75
N ALA A 190 4.35 7.10 -5.51
CA ALA A 190 4.42 7.99 -4.36
C ALA A 190 5.84 8.55 -4.12
N ILE A 191 6.88 7.77 -4.43
CA ILE A 191 8.27 8.21 -4.31
C ILE A 191 8.61 9.19 -5.42
N ILE A 192 8.23 8.90 -6.67
CA ILE A 192 8.52 9.76 -7.83
C ILE A 192 7.96 11.17 -7.62
N ILE A 193 6.74 11.27 -7.13
CA ILE A 193 6.06 12.55 -6.93
C ILE A 193 6.33 13.18 -5.55
N GLY A 194 6.97 12.46 -4.63
CA GLY A 194 7.22 12.93 -3.25
C GLY A 194 5.96 13.07 -2.39
N SER A 195 4.83 12.49 -2.82
CA SER A 195 3.57 12.50 -2.09
C SER A 195 2.77 11.22 -2.34
N THR A 196 1.71 10.98 -1.55
CA THR A 196 0.84 9.81 -1.71
C THR A 196 -0.38 10.07 -2.61
N HIS A 197 -0.51 11.24 -3.21
CA HIS A 197 -1.71 11.66 -3.95
C HIS A 197 -2.07 10.72 -5.11
N ALA A 198 -1.08 10.07 -5.73
CA ALA A 198 -1.33 9.12 -6.82
C ALA A 198 -2.04 7.82 -6.40
N GLY A 199 -2.11 7.52 -5.11
CA GLY A 199 -2.71 6.29 -4.60
C GLY A 199 -3.39 6.43 -3.24
N SER A 200 -3.63 7.66 -2.76
CA SER A 200 -4.23 7.91 -1.45
C SER A 200 -4.84 9.31 -1.39
N MET A 201 -6.14 9.41 -1.58
CA MET A 201 -6.90 10.67 -1.53
C MET A 201 -8.17 10.49 -0.66
N GLY A 202 -9.33 10.89 -1.14
CA GLY A 202 -10.58 10.91 -0.38
C GLY A 202 -10.99 9.56 0.22
N GLU A 203 -10.84 8.48 -0.52
CA GLU A 203 -11.15 7.12 -0.08
C GLU A 203 -10.26 6.69 1.11
N HIS A 204 -8.97 7.03 1.07
CA HIS A 204 -8.04 6.74 2.15
C HIS A 204 -8.28 7.60 3.39
N LEU A 205 -8.70 8.86 3.23
CA LEU A 205 -9.06 9.70 4.36
C LEU A 205 -10.20 9.09 5.17
N ILE A 206 -11.20 8.50 4.50
CA ILE A 206 -12.30 7.80 5.18
C ILE A 206 -11.78 6.54 5.89
N SER A 207 -10.94 5.74 5.23
CA SER A 207 -10.31 4.56 5.84
C SER A 207 -9.49 4.92 7.08
N HIS A 208 -8.66 5.96 6.99
CA HIS A 208 -7.87 6.43 8.13
C HIS A 208 -8.75 6.95 9.29
N TYR A 209 -9.87 7.62 8.97
CA TYR A 209 -10.83 8.02 9.98
C TYR A 209 -11.40 6.82 10.74
N ILE A 210 -11.80 5.75 10.03
CA ILE A 210 -12.28 4.50 10.63
C ILE A 210 -11.21 3.94 11.57
N ASP A 211 -9.97 3.81 11.12
CA ASP A 211 -8.88 3.24 11.90
C ASP A 211 -8.54 4.06 13.16
N MET A 212 -8.63 5.40 13.09
CA MET A 212 -8.21 6.26 14.19
C MET A 212 -9.32 6.54 15.21
N PHE A 213 -10.58 6.60 14.78
CA PHE A 213 -11.64 7.15 15.62
C PHE A 213 -12.76 6.18 15.99
N MET A 214 -12.86 5.00 15.38
CA MET A 214 -13.94 4.05 15.72
C MET A 214 -13.67 3.22 16.97
N GLY A 215 -12.43 3.16 17.47
CA GLY A 215 -12.10 2.46 18.72
C GLY A 215 -12.72 1.03 18.77
N ASP A 216 -13.49 0.73 19.81
CA ASP A 216 -14.15 -0.58 19.99
C ASP A 216 -15.23 -0.86 18.92
N SER A 217 -15.71 0.15 18.22
CA SER A 217 -16.66 0.00 17.11
C SER A 217 -15.97 -0.28 15.77
N HIS A 218 -14.64 -0.42 15.75
CA HIS A 218 -13.90 -0.73 14.54
C HIS A 218 -14.33 -2.09 13.98
N PRO A 219 -14.68 -2.17 12.66
CA PRO A 219 -15.27 -3.38 12.07
C PRO A 219 -14.29 -4.57 11.94
N GLY A 220 -13.03 -4.42 12.33
CA GLY A 220 -12.00 -5.47 12.20
C GLY A 220 -11.64 -5.77 10.73
N THR A 221 -11.84 -4.81 9.86
CA THR A 221 -11.51 -4.90 8.43
C THR A 221 -10.04 -4.59 8.18
N LEU A 222 -9.50 -5.16 7.10
CA LEU A 222 -8.18 -4.80 6.60
C LEU A 222 -8.25 -3.44 5.88
N HIS A 223 -7.13 -2.74 5.84
CA HIS A 223 -7.01 -1.42 5.20
C HIS A 223 -7.57 -1.44 3.77
N GLY A 224 -7.10 -2.32 2.90
CA GLY A 224 -7.58 -2.36 1.52
C GLY A 224 -9.03 -2.83 1.36
N GLU A 225 -9.62 -3.54 2.35
CA GLU A 225 -11.07 -3.81 2.38
C GLU A 225 -11.84 -2.50 2.59
N GLN A 226 -11.36 -1.63 3.47
CA GLN A 226 -11.94 -0.30 3.70
C GLN A 226 -11.76 0.58 2.46
N VAL A 227 -10.53 0.67 1.94
CA VAL A 227 -10.22 1.48 0.74
C VAL A 227 -11.07 1.03 -0.45
N GLY A 228 -11.21 -0.27 -0.70
CA GLY A 228 -12.04 -0.75 -1.80
C GLY A 228 -13.51 -0.34 -1.69
N VAL A 229 -14.10 -0.37 -0.49
CA VAL A 229 -15.47 0.09 -0.25
C VAL A 229 -15.58 1.61 -0.40
N THR A 230 -14.64 2.35 0.17
CA THR A 230 -14.65 3.81 0.10
C THR A 230 -14.33 4.35 -1.29
N THR A 231 -13.54 3.63 -2.10
CA THR A 231 -13.34 3.90 -3.53
C THR A 231 -14.67 3.86 -4.29
N LEU A 232 -15.49 2.83 -4.06
CA LEU A 232 -16.82 2.75 -4.67
C LEU A 232 -17.75 3.90 -4.21
N PHE A 233 -17.61 4.34 -2.98
CA PHE A 233 -18.35 5.49 -2.46
C PHE A 233 -17.90 6.80 -3.11
N ILE A 234 -16.58 7.06 -3.16
CA ILE A 234 -16.01 8.25 -3.81
C ILE A 234 -16.36 8.28 -5.30
N SER A 235 -16.23 7.16 -6.02
CA SER A 235 -16.58 7.10 -7.44
C SER A 235 -18.05 7.49 -7.71
N LYS A 236 -18.98 7.11 -6.81
CA LYS A 236 -20.39 7.52 -6.92
C LYS A 236 -20.54 9.03 -6.71
N ILE A 237 -19.83 9.62 -5.76
CA ILE A 237 -19.85 11.08 -5.53
C ILE A 237 -19.29 11.80 -6.76
N GLN A 238 -18.14 11.36 -7.27
CA GLN A 238 -17.52 11.95 -8.46
C GLN A 238 -18.46 11.88 -9.67
N ASN A 239 -19.12 10.74 -9.91
CA ASN A 239 -20.12 10.60 -10.97
C ASN A 239 -21.34 11.51 -10.78
N GLN A 240 -21.81 11.70 -9.54
CA GLN A 240 -22.90 12.63 -9.26
C GLN A 240 -22.50 14.08 -9.55
N ILE A 241 -21.28 14.47 -9.20
CA ILE A 241 -20.75 15.81 -9.50
C ILE A 241 -20.67 16.02 -11.01
N ILE A 242 -20.14 15.06 -11.78
CA ILE A 242 -20.04 15.14 -13.24
C ILE A 242 -21.44 15.32 -13.85
N ASN A 243 -22.40 14.46 -13.49
CA ASN A 243 -23.76 14.53 -13.99
C ASN A 243 -24.46 15.85 -13.62
N TYR A 244 -24.15 16.40 -12.43
CA TYR A 244 -24.70 17.69 -12.01
C TYR A 244 -24.11 18.84 -12.84
N VAL A 245 -22.79 18.82 -13.07
CA VAL A 245 -22.07 19.85 -13.83
C VAL A 245 -22.49 19.85 -15.30
N GLU A 246 -22.71 18.69 -15.91
CA GLU A 246 -23.22 18.58 -17.32
C GLU A 246 -24.60 19.22 -17.49
N ASN A 247 -25.39 19.31 -16.43
CA ASN A 247 -26.73 19.92 -16.45
C ASN A 247 -26.74 21.37 -15.94
N LEU A 248 -25.59 21.95 -15.57
CA LEU A 248 -25.49 23.34 -15.14
C LEU A 248 -25.34 24.29 -16.34
N GLU A 249 -26.27 25.23 -16.47
CA GLU A 249 -26.02 26.43 -17.27
C GLU A 249 -25.05 27.34 -16.53
N PHE A 250 -23.78 27.33 -16.91
CA PHE A 250 -22.76 28.25 -16.36
C PHE A 250 -23.10 29.69 -16.77
N LYS A 251 -23.61 30.49 -15.86
CA LYS A 251 -23.66 31.94 -16.04
C LYS A 251 -22.22 32.45 -15.97
N LYS A 252 -21.78 33.18 -17.02
CA LYS A 252 -20.53 33.94 -16.99
C LYS A 252 -20.57 34.83 -15.75
N ILE A 253 -19.66 34.60 -14.80
CA ILE A 253 -19.42 35.52 -13.69
C ILE A 253 -18.53 36.62 -14.28
N ASP A 254 -19.09 37.80 -14.45
CA ASP A 254 -18.31 39.00 -14.76
C ASP A 254 -17.51 39.36 -13.51
N ILE A 255 -16.21 39.08 -13.52
CA ILE A 255 -15.27 39.52 -12.50
C ILE A 255 -14.80 40.91 -12.92
N THR A 256 -15.56 41.94 -12.53
CA THR A 256 -15.13 43.37 -12.56
C THR A 256 -14.43 43.72 -11.26
#